data_d938f97544ed04b778475c5b3477be18
#
_entry.id   d938f97544ed04b778475c5b3477be18
#
_cell.length_a   1.000
_cell.length_b   1.000
_cell.length_c   1.000
_cell.angle_alpha   90.00
_cell.angle_beta   90.00
_cell.angle_gamma   90.00
#
_symmetry.space_group_name_H-M   'P 1'
#
loop_
_entity.id
_entity.type
_entity.pdbx_description
1 polymer ?
#
loop_
_entity_poly.entity_id
_entity_poly.type
_entity_poly.pdbx_seq_one_letter_code
_entity_poly.pdbx_strand_id
1 'polypeptide(L)'
;MIDYSLLFTYFSAVLLFLGTPGPVTVLVVSASVKGGFRAGLATVAGTNAASLILIAISFIILQGVFSVSETAMLWLSFLGAFYLIYFSINIVKDKIDIDQTVKESSVLVTKNHFKDGFLIGISNPKDVIFFIAFFPLFLKVSSDIYSSMLILTLVWIALDYSILSIYSFIFSKVSNNKIANTISKSSGLILLFIAIY
;
A
#
# COMPACT_ATOMS: atom_id res chain seq x y z
N MET A 1 -1.98 6.92 26.57
CA MET A 1 -3.40 7.04 26.12
C MET A 1 -3.40 6.99 24.60
N ILE A 2 -4.39 6.34 23.97
CA ILE A 2 -4.47 6.23 22.51
C ILE A 2 -5.27 7.41 21.96
N ASP A 3 -4.76 8.05 20.92
CA ASP A 3 -5.48 9.05 20.12
C ASP A 3 -6.32 8.33 19.04
N TYR A 4 -7.59 8.13 19.35
CA TYR A 4 -8.52 7.44 18.45
C TYR A 4 -8.82 8.23 17.17
N SER A 5 -8.73 9.57 17.20
CA SER A 5 -8.93 10.41 16.03
C SER A 5 -7.80 10.20 15.03
N LEU A 6 -6.55 10.23 15.51
CA LEU A 6 -5.37 9.98 14.69
C LEU A 6 -5.34 8.53 14.17
N LEU A 7 -5.75 7.56 15.00
CA LEU A 7 -5.85 6.16 14.60
C LEU A 7 -6.90 5.95 13.49
N PHE A 8 -8.05 6.59 13.60
CA PHE A 8 -9.09 6.55 12.57
C PHE A 8 -8.63 7.19 11.26
N THR A 9 -7.90 8.30 11.35
CA THR A 9 -7.30 8.96 10.18
C THR A 9 -6.29 8.03 9.49
N TYR A 10 -5.42 7.37 10.27
CA TYR A 10 -4.48 6.37 9.73
C TYR A 10 -5.20 5.21 9.06
N PHE A 11 -6.18 4.61 9.74
CA PHE A 11 -7.00 3.52 9.21
C PHE A 11 -7.62 3.89 7.85
N SER A 12 -8.24 5.06 7.79
CA SER A 12 -8.88 5.57 6.58
C SER A 12 -7.89 5.82 5.45
N ALA A 13 -6.74 6.43 5.77
CA ALA A 13 -5.68 6.68 4.81
C ALA A 13 -5.11 5.36 4.24
N VAL A 14 -4.81 4.38 5.11
CA VAL A 14 -4.30 3.06 4.68
C VAL A 14 -5.34 2.29 3.86
N LEU A 15 -6.62 2.31 4.29
CA LEU A 15 -7.70 1.67 3.55
C LEU A 15 -7.78 2.18 2.10
N LEU A 16 -7.70 3.48 1.92
CA LEU A 16 -7.78 4.13 0.61
C LEU A 16 -6.49 3.91 -0.19
N PHE A 17 -5.35 4.01 0.47
CA PHE A 17 -4.06 3.78 -0.14
C PHE A 17 -3.94 2.35 -0.69
N LEU A 18 -4.28 1.33 0.09
CA LEU A 18 -4.27 -0.07 -0.33
C LEU A 18 -5.40 -0.41 -1.30
N GLY A 19 -6.57 0.22 -1.14
CA GLY A 19 -7.69 0.09 -2.07
C GLY A 19 -7.39 0.61 -3.47
N THR A 20 -6.39 1.47 -3.62
CA THR A 20 -5.95 1.99 -4.90
C THR A 20 -5.02 0.99 -5.60
N PRO A 21 -5.39 0.48 -6.79
CA PRO A 21 -4.55 -0.44 -7.52
C PRO A 21 -3.17 0.15 -7.84
N GLY A 22 -2.14 -0.66 -7.63
CA GLY A 22 -0.75 -0.32 -7.91
C GLY A 22 0.04 -1.58 -8.30
N PRO A 23 1.37 -1.52 -8.45
CA PRO A 23 2.19 -2.65 -8.88
C PRO A 23 1.94 -3.92 -8.06
N VAL A 24 1.79 -3.79 -6.74
CA VAL A 24 1.47 -4.90 -5.83
C VAL A 24 0.11 -5.51 -6.15
N THR A 25 -0.93 -4.70 -6.27
CA THR A 25 -2.29 -5.17 -6.58
C THR A 25 -2.33 -5.88 -7.93
N VAL A 26 -1.64 -5.31 -8.93
CA VAL A 26 -1.51 -5.89 -10.28
C VAL A 26 -0.84 -7.26 -10.22
N LEU A 27 0.23 -7.41 -9.45
CA LEU A 27 0.92 -8.69 -9.29
C LEU A 27 0.03 -9.73 -8.60
N VAL A 28 -0.67 -9.35 -7.52
CA VAL A 28 -1.61 -10.24 -6.81
C VAL A 28 -2.73 -10.69 -7.73
N VAL A 29 -3.33 -9.78 -8.50
CA VAL A 29 -4.36 -10.09 -9.50
C VAL A 29 -3.81 -11.07 -10.55
N SER A 30 -2.64 -10.78 -11.13
CA SER A 30 -2.00 -11.64 -12.14
C SER A 30 -1.70 -13.04 -11.60
N ALA A 31 -1.15 -13.13 -10.37
CA ALA A 31 -0.89 -14.41 -9.72
C ALA A 31 -2.22 -15.19 -9.48
N SER A 32 -3.27 -14.47 -9.08
CA SER A 32 -4.58 -15.07 -8.80
C SER A 32 -5.28 -15.57 -10.06
N VAL A 33 -5.21 -14.81 -11.16
CA VAL A 33 -5.79 -15.22 -12.44
C VAL A 33 -5.08 -16.46 -12.99
N LYS A 34 -3.76 -16.56 -12.87
CA LYS A 34 -2.95 -17.64 -13.43
C LYS A 34 -2.84 -18.88 -12.54
N GLY A 35 -2.65 -18.68 -11.25
CA GLY A 35 -2.37 -19.74 -10.27
C GLY A 35 -3.48 -19.95 -9.25
N GLY A 36 -4.62 -19.25 -9.41
CA GLY A 36 -5.76 -19.30 -8.50
C GLY A 36 -5.53 -18.55 -7.18
N PHE A 37 -6.52 -18.60 -6.32
CA PHE A 37 -6.55 -17.87 -5.05
C PHE A 37 -5.31 -18.13 -4.16
N ARG A 38 -4.83 -19.38 -4.11
CA ARG A 38 -3.64 -19.72 -3.29
C ARG A 38 -2.36 -19.04 -3.78
N ALA A 39 -2.19 -18.92 -5.09
CA ALA A 39 -1.06 -18.18 -5.67
C ALA A 39 -1.13 -16.71 -5.30
N GLY A 40 -2.30 -16.09 -5.41
CA GLY A 40 -2.53 -14.73 -4.94
C GLY A 40 -2.21 -14.54 -3.47
N LEU A 41 -2.68 -15.44 -2.58
CA LEU A 41 -2.37 -15.36 -1.15
C LEU A 41 -0.87 -15.51 -0.84
N ALA A 42 -0.16 -16.37 -1.57
CA ALA A 42 1.29 -16.49 -1.42
C ALA A 42 2.00 -15.19 -1.85
N THR A 43 1.50 -14.52 -2.90
CA THR A 43 1.98 -13.20 -3.30
C THR A 43 1.71 -12.16 -2.22
N VAL A 44 0.51 -12.13 -1.65
CA VAL A 44 0.12 -11.24 -0.53
C VAL A 44 1.04 -11.44 0.68
N ALA A 45 1.35 -12.68 1.03
CA ALA A 45 2.29 -12.96 2.12
C ALA A 45 3.69 -12.39 1.84
N GLY A 46 4.14 -12.46 0.59
CA GLY A 46 5.41 -11.87 0.16
C GLY A 46 5.41 -10.33 0.26
N THR A 47 4.36 -9.68 -0.24
CA THR A 47 4.24 -8.21 -0.18
C THR A 47 4.16 -7.72 1.26
N ASN A 48 3.42 -8.42 2.13
CA ASN A 48 3.37 -8.10 3.56
C ASN A 48 4.73 -8.22 4.25
N ALA A 49 5.51 -9.26 3.93
CA ALA A 49 6.87 -9.39 4.44
C ALA A 49 7.76 -8.21 4.01
N ALA A 50 7.61 -7.72 2.79
CA ALA A 50 8.29 -6.51 2.30
C ALA A 50 7.84 -5.27 3.07
N SER A 51 6.53 -5.10 3.28
CA SER A 51 5.97 -3.98 4.05
C SER A 51 6.51 -3.94 5.48
N LEU A 52 6.63 -5.09 6.15
CA LEU A 52 7.21 -5.17 7.50
C LEU A 52 8.67 -4.71 7.53
N ILE A 53 9.46 -5.03 6.50
CA ILE A 53 10.84 -4.53 6.40
C ILE A 53 10.83 -3.02 6.15
N LEU A 54 9.98 -2.49 5.29
CA LEU A 54 9.87 -1.04 5.06
C LEU A 54 9.43 -0.29 6.32
N ILE A 55 8.50 -0.84 7.09
CA ILE A 55 8.10 -0.30 8.41
C ILE A 55 9.31 -0.29 9.37
N ALA A 56 10.06 -1.37 9.43
CA ALA A 56 11.25 -1.45 10.30
C ALA A 56 12.32 -0.44 9.86
N ILE A 57 12.59 -0.31 8.57
CA ILE A 57 13.52 0.68 8.02
C ILE A 57 13.06 2.09 8.35
N SER A 58 11.78 2.40 8.12
CA SER A 58 11.19 3.69 8.47
C SER A 58 11.40 4.03 9.94
N PHE A 59 11.16 3.06 10.82
CA PHE A 59 11.36 3.25 12.26
C PHE A 59 12.83 3.50 12.63
N ILE A 60 13.77 2.76 12.05
CA ILE A 60 15.21 2.94 12.29
C ILE A 60 15.66 4.32 11.83
N ILE A 61 15.24 4.75 10.64
CA ILE A 61 15.53 6.09 10.11
C ILE A 61 14.99 7.16 11.06
N LEU A 62 13.77 6.99 11.55
CA LEU A 62 13.15 7.94 12.45
C LEU A 62 13.81 8.00 13.82
N GLN A 63 14.27 6.89 14.35
CA GLN A 63 15.05 6.88 15.60
C GLN A 63 16.36 7.66 15.47
N GLY A 64 17.01 7.57 14.31
CA GLY A 64 18.20 8.37 14.01
C GLY A 64 17.90 9.83 13.61
N VAL A 65 16.72 10.10 13.07
CA VAL A 65 16.26 11.41 12.56
C VAL A 65 15.45 12.18 13.61
N PHE A 66 15.07 11.59 14.75
CA PHE A 66 14.43 12.34 15.84
C PHE A 66 15.32 13.42 16.46
N SER A 67 16.60 13.50 16.10
CA SER A 67 17.46 14.66 16.30
C SER A 67 17.34 15.71 15.17
N VAL A 68 16.54 15.44 14.12
CA VAL A 68 16.35 16.31 12.97
C VAL A 68 15.10 17.18 13.18
N SER A 69 15.27 18.46 12.92
CA SER A 69 14.33 19.54 13.17
C SER A 69 12.90 19.26 12.68
N GLU A 70 11.90 19.84 13.36
CA GLU A 70 10.49 19.88 12.93
C GLU A 70 10.33 20.31 11.47
N THR A 71 11.21 21.15 10.99
CA THR A 71 11.27 21.62 9.59
C THR A 71 11.50 20.49 8.60
N ALA A 72 12.39 19.53 8.90
CA ALA A 72 12.63 18.40 8.00
C ALA A 72 11.43 17.45 7.95
N MET A 73 10.72 17.26 9.06
CA MET A 73 9.47 16.48 9.08
C MET A 73 8.37 17.16 8.26
N LEU A 74 8.26 18.49 8.32
CA LEU A 74 7.33 19.26 7.48
C LEU A 74 7.63 19.07 5.98
N TRP A 75 8.89 19.21 5.57
CA TRP A 75 9.29 19.00 4.17
C TRP A 75 9.00 17.56 3.70
N LEU A 76 9.26 16.57 4.53
CA LEU A 76 8.97 15.17 4.22
C LEU A 76 7.46 14.94 4.02
N SER A 77 6.64 15.55 4.88
CA SER A 77 5.18 15.50 4.78
C SER A 77 4.67 16.16 3.49
N PHE A 78 5.21 17.33 3.14
CA PHE A 78 4.88 17.99 1.87
C PHE A 78 5.26 17.13 0.66
N LEU A 79 6.45 16.55 0.64
CA LEU A 79 6.88 15.64 -0.44
C LEU A 79 5.95 14.42 -0.55
N GLY A 80 5.56 13.84 0.58
CA GLY A 80 4.59 12.75 0.63
C GLY A 80 3.21 13.15 0.06
N ALA A 81 2.69 14.30 0.47
CA ALA A 81 1.42 14.83 -0.04
C ALA A 81 1.48 15.10 -1.56
N PHE A 82 2.53 15.75 -2.06
CA PHE A 82 2.73 15.96 -3.49
C PHE A 82 2.79 14.65 -4.28
N TYR A 83 3.50 13.65 -3.74
CA TYR A 83 3.54 12.35 -4.38
C TYR A 83 2.16 11.68 -4.41
N LEU A 84 1.38 11.73 -3.32
CA LEU A 84 0.03 11.18 -3.29
C LEU A 84 -0.90 11.89 -4.29
N ILE A 85 -0.79 13.20 -4.44
CA ILE A 85 -1.53 13.97 -5.44
C ILE A 85 -1.15 13.49 -6.86
N TYR A 86 0.14 13.46 -7.17
CA TYR A 86 0.65 12.99 -8.46
C TYR A 86 0.16 11.57 -8.77
N PHE A 87 0.30 10.67 -7.82
CA PHE A 87 -0.10 9.28 -7.93
C PHE A 87 -1.62 9.14 -8.14
N SER A 88 -2.43 9.88 -7.36
CA SER A 88 -3.89 9.88 -7.46
C SER A 88 -4.37 10.38 -8.83
N ILE A 89 -3.75 11.43 -9.37
CA ILE A 89 -4.08 11.96 -10.70
C ILE A 89 -3.80 10.91 -11.78
N ASN A 90 -2.66 10.21 -11.69
CA ASN A 90 -2.33 9.18 -12.66
C ASN A 90 -3.34 8.02 -12.62
N ILE A 91 -3.72 7.57 -11.43
CA ILE A 91 -4.73 6.50 -11.27
C ILE A 91 -6.08 6.89 -11.89
N VAL A 92 -6.51 8.13 -11.71
CA VAL A 92 -7.79 8.59 -12.29
C VAL A 92 -7.74 8.64 -13.82
N LYS A 93 -6.57 8.96 -14.39
CA LYS A 93 -6.36 9.05 -15.85
C LYS A 93 -6.17 7.68 -16.49
N ASP A 94 -5.52 6.76 -15.80
CA ASP A 94 -5.20 5.46 -16.36
C ASP A 94 -6.43 4.55 -16.46
N LYS A 95 -6.47 3.77 -17.52
CA LYS A 95 -7.44 2.69 -17.69
C LYS A 95 -6.74 1.37 -17.39
N ILE A 96 -7.29 0.62 -16.45
CA ILE A 96 -6.81 -0.74 -16.18
C ILE A 96 -7.37 -1.66 -17.27
N ASP A 97 -6.48 -2.26 -18.05
CA ASP A 97 -6.77 -3.39 -18.90
C ASP A 97 -6.16 -4.64 -18.24
N ILE A 98 -7.02 -5.50 -17.67
CA ILE A 98 -6.58 -6.69 -16.95
C ILE A 98 -5.82 -7.62 -17.88
N ASP A 99 -6.27 -7.79 -19.14
CA ASP A 99 -5.63 -8.70 -20.09
C ASP A 99 -4.23 -8.21 -20.44
N GLN A 100 -4.07 -6.91 -20.69
CA GLN A 100 -2.76 -6.30 -20.92
C GLN A 100 -1.90 -6.35 -19.66
N THR A 101 -2.46 -5.99 -18.52
CA THR A 101 -1.80 -6.00 -17.22
C THR A 101 -1.33 -7.41 -16.83
N VAL A 102 -2.16 -8.44 -17.06
CA VAL A 102 -1.80 -9.84 -16.83
C VAL A 102 -0.71 -10.30 -17.81
N LYS A 103 -0.73 -9.84 -19.06
CA LYS A 103 0.33 -10.15 -20.05
C LYS A 103 1.64 -9.50 -19.67
N GLU A 104 1.66 -8.23 -19.33
CA GLU A 104 2.87 -7.49 -18.93
C GLU A 104 3.47 -8.05 -17.63
N SER A 105 2.63 -8.33 -16.64
CA SER A 105 3.06 -8.95 -15.38
C SER A 105 3.44 -10.43 -15.54
N SER A 106 3.11 -11.07 -16.67
CA SER A 106 3.43 -12.49 -16.90
C SER A 106 4.91 -12.78 -16.89
N VAL A 107 5.72 -11.79 -17.22
CA VAL A 107 7.18 -11.88 -17.19
C VAL A 107 7.71 -11.88 -15.75
N LEU A 108 6.94 -11.27 -14.81
CA LEU A 108 7.33 -11.12 -13.40
C LEU A 108 6.80 -12.26 -12.51
N VAL A 109 5.77 -13.00 -12.96
CA VAL A 109 5.18 -14.09 -12.17
C VAL A 109 5.95 -15.38 -12.42
N THR A 110 6.76 -15.75 -11.44
CA THR A 110 7.49 -17.03 -11.43
C THR A 110 6.68 -18.14 -10.75
N LYS A 111 7.29 -19.32 -10.52
CA LYS A 111 6.68 -20.39 -9.70
C LYS A 111 6.71 -20.07 -8.20
N ASN A 112 7.48 -19.06 -7.78
CA ASN A 112 7.61 -18.65 -6.38
C ASN A 112 6.88 -17.32 -6.11
N HIS A 113 5.58 -17.44 -5.97
CA HIS A 113 4.69 -16.27 -5.77
C HIS A 113 5.03 -15.42 -4.54
N PHE A 114 5.53 -16.03 -3.46
CA PHE A 114 6.00 -15.29 -2.29
C PHE A 114 7.20 -14.41 -2.63
N LYS A 115 8.19 -14.97 -3.31
CA LYS A 115 9.40 -14.22 -3.72
C LYS A 115 9.05 -13.07 -4.66
N ASP A 116 8.15 -13.32 -5.63
CA ASP A 116 7.70 -12.28 -6.56
C ASP A 116 7.00 -11.15 -5.81
N GLY A 117 6.09 -11.49 -4.87
CA GLY A 117 5.42 -10.53 -4.00
C GLY A 117 6.41 -9.72 -3.17
N PHE A 118 7.38 -10.39 -2.55
CA PHE A 118 8.41 -9.73 -1.75
C PHE A 118 9.25 -8.75 -2.57
N LEU A 119 9.75 -9.16 -3.72
CA LEU A 119 10.60 -8.31 -4.56
C LEU A 119 9.85 -7.09 -5.09
N ILE A 120 8.61 -7.28 -5.55
CA ILE A 120 7.79 -6.15 -6.01
C ILE A 120 7.40 -5.25 -4.85
N GLY A 121 7.04 -5.80 -3.68
CA GLY A 121 6.68 -5.01 -2.50
C GLY A 121 7.83 -4.15 -2.00
N ILE A 122 9.04 -4.71 -1.86
CA ILE A 122 10.19 -3.96 -1.34
C ILE A 122 10.68 -2.87 -2.30
N SER A 123 10.48 -3.05 -3.59
CA SER A 123 10.85 -2.09 -4.64
C SER A 123 9.69 -1.20 -5.11
N ASN A 124 8.50 -1.36 -4.53
CA ASN A 124 7.34 -0.57 -4.90
C ASN A 124 7.49 0.89 -4.45
N PRO A 125 7.65 1.86 -5.35
CA PRO A 125 7.86 3.25 -4.96
C PRO A 125 6.67 3.82 -4.17
N LYS A 126 5.46 3.33 -4.41
CA LYS A 126 4.26 3.70 -3.68
C LYS A 126 4.42 3.37 -2.19
N ASP A 127 4.78 2.12 -1.86
CA ASP A 127 4.91 1.66 -0.47
C ASP A 127 6.13 2.29 0.20
N VAL A 128 7.26 2.38 -0.50
CA VAL A 128 8.49 3.02 0.00
C VAL A 128 8.20 4.46 0.44
N ILE A 129 7.54 5.26 -0.41
CA ILE A 129 7.22 6.65 -0.08
C ILE A 129 6.19 6.73 1.04
N PHE A 130 5.18 5.85 1.04
CA PHE A 130 4.20 5.81 2.13
C PHE A 130 4.88 5.58 3.47
N PHE A 131 5.74 4.58 3.60
CA PHE A 131 6.40 4.27 4.87
C PHE A 131 7.44 5.32 5.28
N ILE A 132 8.15 5.93 4.35
CA ILE A 132 9.17 6.94 4.69
C ILE A 132 8.54 8.31 4.98
N ALA A 133 7.56 8.73 4.20
CA ALA A 133 7.02 10.09 4.27
C ALA A 133 5.72 10.20 5.05
N PHE A 134 4.84 9.20 4.98
CA PHE A 134 3.49 9.30 5.51
C PHE A 134 3.30 8.57 6.84
N PHE A 135 3.84 7.37 6.97
CA PHE A 135 3.74 6.57 8.20
C PHE A 135 4.23 7.28 9.47
N PRO A 136 5.34 8.08 9.43
CA PRO A 136 5.83 8.82 10.58
C PRO A 136 4.82 9.79 11.20
N LEU A 137 3.92 10.35 10.41
CA LEU A 137 2.92 11.32 10.88
C LEU A 137 1.98 10.73 11.94
N PHE A 138 1.83 9.40 11.96
CA PHE A 138 0.91 8.68 12.84
C PHE A 138 1.59 8.11 14.09
N LEU A 139 2.91 8.28 14.26
CA LEU A 139 3.62 7.74 15.42
C LEU A 139 3.24 8.35 16.76
N LYS A 140 2.44 9.42 16.73
CA LYS A 140 1.85 10.04 17.95
C LYS A 140 0.49 9.42 18.32
N VAL A 141 0.07 8.31 17.68
CA VAL A 141 -1.19 7.63 17.99
C VAL A 141 -1.24 7.09 19.42
N SER A 142 -0.08 6.86 20.04
CA SER A 142 0.04 6.56 21.47
C SER A 142 1.12 7.45 22.11
N SER A 143 1.06 7.58 23.44
CA SER A 143 2.10 8.28 24.21
C SER A 143 3.44 7.56 24.19
N ASP A 144 3.44 6.24 23.92
CA ASP A 144 4.63 5.42 23.76
C ASP A 144 4.85 5.04 22.30
N ILE A 145 6.07 5.28 21.80
CA ILE A 145 6.41 5.07 20.40
C ILE A 145 6.35 3.59 19.97
N TYR A 146 6.74 2.68 20.86
CA TYR A 146 6.70 1.23 20.56
C TYR A 146 5.26 0.74 20.46
N SER A 147 4.39 1.23 21.36
CA SER A 147 2.95 0.97 21.29
C SER A 147 2.34 1.52 20.01
N SER A 148 2.73 2.72 19.60
CA SER A 148 2.30 3.32 18.32
C SER A 148 2.72 2.45 17.14
N MET A 149 3.99 2.05 17.10
CA MET A 149 4.51 1.17 16.04
C MET A 149 3.74 -0.15 15.96
N LEU A 150 3.50 -0.79 17.11
CA LEU A 150 2.78 -2.05 17.16
C LEU A 150 1.33 -1.89 16.62
N ILE A 151 0.61 -0.88 17.11
CA ILE A 151 -0.77 -0.60 16.69
C ILE A 151 -0.85 -0.33 15.19
N LEU A 152 -0.01 0.58 14.68
CA LEU A 152 -0.01 0.96 13.26
C LEU A 152 0.38 -0.22 12.36
N THR A 153 1.37 -1.03 12.78
CA THR A 153 1.79 -2.23 12.04
C THR A 153 0.68 -3.27 12.00
N LEU A 154 -0.01 -3.52 13.12
CA LEU A 154 -1.13 -4.48 13.16
C LEU A 154 -2.30 -4.02 12.28
N VAL A 155 -2.62 -2.74 12.30
CA VAL A 155 -3.65 -2.15 11.41
C VAL A 155 -3.24 -2.31 9.95
N TRP A 156 -1.97 -2.03 9.61
CA TRP A 156 -1.46 -2.23 8.26
C TRP A 156 -1.62 -3.68 7.80
N ILE A 157 -1.10 -4.64 8.57
CA ILE A 157 -1.17 -6.07 8.24
C ILE A 157 -2.62 -6.50 8.03
N ALA A 158 -3.51 -6.13 8.95
CA ALA A 158 -4.92 -6.51 8.87
C ALA A 158 -5.59 -5.96 7.60
N LEU A 159 -5.34 -4.70 7.25
CA LEU A 159 -5.91 -4.06 6.06
C LEU A 159 -5.29 -4.63 4.78
N ASP A 160 -3.96 -4.78 4.71
CA ASP A 160 -3.27 -5.26 3.53
C ASP A 160 -3.68 -6.70 3.19
N TYR A 161 -3.65 -7.61 4.18
CA TYR A 161 -4.17 -8.97 3.98
C TYR A 161 -5.63 -8.99 3.59
N SER A 162 -6.48 -8.18 4.21
CA SER A 162 -7.91 -8.15 3.90
C SER A 162 -8.17 -7.68 2.48
N ILE A 163 -7.62 -6.53 2.12
CA ILE A 163 -7.85 -5.90 0.82
C ILE A 163 -7.27 -6.75 -0.32
N LEU A 164 -6.01 -7.15 -0.21
CA LEU A 164 -5.35 -7.93 -1.26
C LEU A 164 -5.92 -9.36 -1.37
N SER A 165 -6.39 -9.96 -0.25
CA SER A 165 -7.09 -11.24 -0.32
C SER A 165 -8.45 -11.12 -1.00
N ILE A 166 -9.17 -10.01 -0.82
CA ILE A 166 -10.40 -9.71 -1.54
C ILE A 166 -10.10 -9.58 -3.05
N TYR A 167 -9.08 -8.82 -3.42
CA TYR A 167 -8.63 -8.76 -4.82
C TYR A 167 -8.29 -10.15 -5.37
N SER A 168 -7.49 -10.92 -4.64
CA SER A 168 -7.13 -12.29 -5.03
C SER A 168 -8.35 -13.18 -5.23
N PHE A 169 -9.33 -13.13 -4.32
CA PHE A 169 -10.55 -13.92 -4.40
C PHE A 169 -11.41 -13.54 -5.61
N ILE A 170 -11.66 -12.25 -5.81
CA ILE A 170 -12.47 -11.75 -6.91
C ILE A 170 -11.84 -12.15 -8.25
N PHE A 171 -10.55 -11.83 -8.44
CA PHE A 171 -9.88 -12.04 -9.72
C PHE A 171 -9.45 -13.49 -9.98
N SER A 172 -9.44 -14.35 -8.96
CA SER A 172 -9.31 -15.79 -9.19
C SER A 172 -10.58 -16.42 -9.83
N LYS A 173 -11.71 -15.72 -9.74
CA LYS A 173 -13.01 -16.21 -10.25
C LYS A 173 -13.56 -15.38 -11.41
N VAL A 174 -13.25 -14.10 -11.47
CA VAL A 174 -13.84 -13.15 -12.42
C VAL A 174 -12.76 -12.20 -12.95
N SER A 175 -12.43 -12.35 -14.24
CA SER A 175 -11.62 -11.38 -14.95
C SER A 175 -12.52 -10.36 -15.64
N ASN A 176 -12.73 -9.17 -15.05
CA ASN A 176 -13.61 -8.14 -15.60
C ASN A 176 -12.98 -6.74 -15.50
N ASN A 177 -12.51 -6.23 -16.65
CA ASN A 177 -11.89 -4.91 -16.78
C ASN A 177 -12.76 -3.75 -16.28
N LYS A 178 -14.09 -3.86 -16.41
CA LYS A 178 -15.02 -2.79 -16.02
C LYS A 178 -15.05 -2.60 -14.49
N ILE A 179 -15.05 -3.70 -13.75
CA ILE A 179 -15.02 -3.69 -12.27
C ILE A 179 -13.69 -3.11 -11.79
N ALA A 180 -12.57 -3.57 -12.35
CA ALA A 180 -11.23 -3.07 -11.99
C ALA A 180 -11.09 -1.56 -12.22
N ASN A 181 -11.54 -1.07 -13.37
CA ASN A 181 -11.50 0.36 -13.69
C ASN A 181 -12.37 1.21 -12.76
N THR A 182 -13.56 0.71 -12.38
CA THR A 182 -14.44 1.43 -11.45
C THR A 182 -13.80 1.56 -10.07
N ILE A 183 -13.26 0.47 -9.52
CA ILE A 183 -12.56 0.48 -8.22
C ILE A 183 -11.37 1.44 -8.26
N SER A 184 -10.53 1.35 -9.30
CA SER A 184 -9.35 2.20 -9.47
C SER A 184 -9.70 3.69 -9.45
N LYS A 185 -10.65 4.11 -10.28
CA LYS A 185 -11.06 5.51 -10.39
C LYS A 185 -11.64 6.05 -9.08
N SER A 186 -12.52 5.27 -8.44
CA SER A 186 -13.12 5.68 -7.17
C SER A 186 -12.06 5.86 -6.09
N SER A 187 -11.12 4.91 -5.97
CA SER A 187 -10.02 4.99 -5.00
C SER A 187 -9.08 6.17 -5.28
N GLY A 188 -8.75 6.41 -6.56
CA GLY A 188 -7.91 7.55 -6.96
C GLY A 188 -8.54 8.90 -6.62
N LEU A 189 -9.85 9.08 -6.84
CA LEU A 189 -10.56 10.31 -6.48
C LEU A 189 -10.57 10.56 -4.96
N ILE A 190 -10.79 9.50 -4.17
CA ILE A 190 -10.82 9.61 -2.71
C ILE A 190 -9.41 9.92 -2.17
N LEU A 191 -8.36 9.28 -2.71
CA LEU A 191 -6.97 9.60 -2.34
C LEU A 191 -6.59 11.04 -2.68
N LEU A 192 -7.03 11.53 -3.84
CA LEU A 192 -6.81 12.93 -4.23
C LEU A 192 -7.45 13.89 -3.23
N PHE A 193 -8.67 13.59 -2.79
CA PHE A 193 -9.36 14.39 -1.78
C PHE A 193 -8.61 14.42 -0.45
N ILE A 194 -8.12 13.26 0.02
CA ILE A 194 -7.34 13.18 1.28
C ILE A 194 -5.99 13.89 1.18
N ALA A 195 -5.32 13.85 0.02
CA ALA A 195 -4.02 14.47 -0.16
C ALA A 195 -4.09 16.01 -0.21
N ILE A 196 -5.27 16.58 -0.47
CA ILE A 196 -5.52 18.03 -0.53
C ILE A 196 -6.02 18.55 0.83
N TYR A 197 -6.70 17.72 1.62
CA TYR A 197 -7.20 18.08 2.95
C TYR A 197 -6.14 17.96 4.03
#